data_58dd9db2eb83210f1cf217e86567f069
#
_entry.id   58dd9db2eb83210f1cf217e86567f069
#
_cell.length_a   1.000
_cell.length_b   1.000
_cell.length_c   1.000
_cell.angle_alpha   90.00
_cell.angle_beta   90.00
_cell.angle_gamma   90.00
#
_symmetry.space_group_name_H-M   'P 1'
#
loop_
_entity.id
_entity.type
_entity.pdbx_description
1 polymer ?
#
loop_
_entity_poly.entity_id
_entity_poly.type
_entity_poly.pdbx_seq_one_letter_code
_entity_poly.pdbx_strand_id
1 'polypeptide(L)'
;MEKFDFDKLTARRGSNCYKWDEAANDEVIPLWVADMDFEVAPAIKEALRKRVEHGVFGYTMVPDSYYDAIINWFDNRHGWHINRDWILYTTAVVPALSCALKALTLPGEKVLVQTPVYNCFFSSIVNSGCLVEENRLVRDGNSYSIDFEDFEKKCKDEKVTVFVLCNPHNPAGRVWTADEMAKMNEICQRNGVKVIADEIHCEIVMPGFKYIPFASVSDDCLANSVTLLSPTKGFNIAGLQIANIVCSDEIVRKRINRAININEVCDVNPFGVVALQAAYNESADWLDQMNAYVYDNYIELKSFCHEYLPKLEVLRLEGTYLAWVDVNALEFTTDELTQLLADKANVMVNSGTMYGQKAGQGYIRINLACPRQRLREALNRIGRLLAEYMIDDIQGCPM
;
A
#
# COMPACT_ATOMS: atom_id res chain seq x y z
N MET A 1 -22.08 -15.11 -12.14
CA MET A 1 -21.08 -14.47 -11.25
C MET A 1 -21.68 -14.44 -9.85
N GLU A 2 -21.02 -15.02 -8.87
CA GLU A 2 -21.43 -14.96 -7.46
C GLU A 2 -21.38 -13.50 -6.99
N LYS A 3 -22.37 -13.08 -6.19
CA LYS A 3 -22.40 -11.72 -5.64
C LYS A 3 -21.93 -11.76 -4.19
N PHE A 4 -20.88 -10.99 -3.89
CA PHE A 4 -20.32 -10.88 -2.54
C PHE A 4 -20.92 -9.69 -1.78
N ASP A 5 -21.11 -9.86 -0.48
CA ASP A 5 -21.71 -8.84 0.40
C ASP A 5 -20.62 -8.07 1.17
N PHE A 6 -20.27 -6.89 0.65
CA PHE A 6 -19.32 -5.97 1.29
C PHE A 6 -20.00 -4.99 2.27
N ASP A 7 -21.33 -4.98 2.36
CA ASP A 7 -22.08 -4.21 3.36
C ASP A 7 -22.20 -4.95 4.69
N LYS A 8 -21.83 -6.24 4.73
CA LYS A 8 -21.85 -7.04 5.95
C LYS A 8 -20.93 -6.44 7.02
N LEU A 9 -21.51 -6.13 8.18
CA LEU A 9 -20.75 -5.68 9.35
C LEU A 9 -20.12 -6.87 10.07
N THR A 10 -18.83 -7.04 9.90
CA THR A 10 -18.06 -8.06 10.63
C THR A 10 -17.54 -7.48 11.94
N ALA A 11 -17.86 -8.14 13.08
CA ALA A 11 -17.34 -7.75 14.37
C ALA A 11 -15.83 -8.04 14.45
N ARG A 12 -15.02 -7.02 14.70
CA ARG A 12 -13.55 -7.15 14.79
C ARG A 12 -13.00 -6.79 16.16
N ARG A 13 -13.81 -6.15 17.05
CA ARG A 13 -13.41 -5.86 18.42
C ARG A 13 -13.32 -7.15 19.25
N GLY A 14 -12.36 -7.21 20.16
CA GLY A 14 -12.11 -8.36 21.00
C GLY A 14 -11.52 -9.57 20.27
N SER A 15 -11.04 -9.38 19.03
CA SER A 15 -10.38 -10.42 18.24
C SER A 15 -8.86 -10.27 18.17
N ASN A 16 -8.26 -9.43 19.00
CA ASN A 16 -6.86 -8.99 18.95
C ASN A 16 -6.52 -8.29 17.61
N CYS A 17 -7.50 -7.59 17.05
CA CYS A 17 -7.34 -6.86 15.81
C CYS A 17 -6.63 -5.53 16.06
N TYR A 18 -5.40 -5.37 15.54
CA TYR A 18 -4.61 -4.16 15.71
C TYR A 18 -5.37 -2.87 15.31
N LYS A 19 -6.11 -2.90 14.20
CA LYS A 19 -6.91 -1.75 13.73
C LYS A 19 -8.01 -1.34 14.72
N TRP A 20 -8.70 -2.33 15.32
CA TRP A 20 -9.91 -2.11 16.11
C TRP A 20 -9.66 -2.09 17.62
N ASP A 21 -8.74 -2.93 18.12
CA ASP A 21 -8.53 -3.12 19.55
C ASP A 21 -7.48 -2.14 20.13
N GLU A 22 -6.72 -1.44 19.27
CA GLU A 22 -5.82 -0.33 19.65
C GLU A 22 -6.60 0.96 19.98
N ALA A 23 -7.86 1.07 19.54
CA ALA A 23 -8.67 2.27 19.77
C ALA A 23 -8.99 2.47 21.26
N ALA A 24 -8.97 3.73 21.71
CA ALA A 24 -9.11 4.13 23.10
C ALA A 24 -10.46 3.71 23.75
N ASN A 25 -11.51 3.51 22.95
CA ASN A 25 -12.82 3.09 23.41
C ASN A 25 -13.62 2.41 22.28
N ASP A 26 -14.76 1.80 22.62
CA ASP A 26 -15.57 1.03 21.69
C ASP A 26 -16.36 1.86 20.67
N GLU A 27 -16.49 3.16 20.90
CA GLU A 27 -17.21 4.08 20.02
C GLU A 27 -16.37 4.52 18.79
N VAL A 28 -15.04 4.30 18.83
CA VAL A 28 -14.14 4.74 17.77
C VAL A 28 -14.34 3.93 16.49
N ILE A 29 -14.48 4.62 15.37
CA ILE A 29 -14.45 4.03 14.02
C ILE A 29 -13.04 4.17 13.45
N PRO A 30 -12.29 3.06 13.30
CA PRO A 30 -10.92 3.11 12.82
C PRO A 30 -10.87 3.05 11.28
N LEU A 31 -10.43 4.14 10.66
CA LEU A 31 -10.17 4.26 9.22
C LEU A 31 -8.67 4.51 8.93
N TRP A 32 -7.78 3.97 9.75
CA TRP A 32 -6.35 4.27 9.74
C TRP A 32 -5.45 3.15 9.20
N VAL A 33 -5.57 1.92 9.71
CA VAL A 33 -4.75 0.78 9.25
C VAL A 33 -5.15 0.34 7.85
N ALA A 34 -4.14 0.05 7.00
CA ALA A 34 -4.34 -0.45 5.65
C ALA A 34 -4.63 -1.97 5.65
N ASP A 35 -5.75 -2.36 6.23
CA ASP A 35 -6.44 -3.64 6.07
C ASP A 35 -7.93 -3.40 5.82
N MET A 36 -8.67 -4.41 5.38
CA MET A 36 -10.09 -4.27 5.06
C MET A 36 -10.97 -4.77 6.21
N ASP A 37 -12.18 -4.23 6.30
CA ASP A 37 -13.22 -4.73 7.21
C ASP A 37 -14.14 -5.76 6.55
N PHE A 38 -13.80 -6.23 5.36
CA PHE A 38 -14.50 -7.28 4.63
C PHE A 38 -13.98 -8.67 5.02
N GLU A 39 -14.87 -9.67 5.01
CA GLU A 39 -14.43 -11.06 5.03
C GLU A 39 -13.65 -11.38 3.75
N VAL A 40 -12.66 -12.26 3.85
CA VAL A 40 -11.90 -12.74 2.69
C VAL A 40 -12.79 -13.54 1.73
N ALA A 41 -12.34 -13.74 0.50
CA ALA A 41 -13.04 -14.55 -0.49
C ALA A 41 -13.37 -15.95 0.04
N PRO A 42 -14.55 -16.53 -0.32
CA PRO A 42 -14.96 -17.85 0.15
C PRO A 42 -13.94 -18.95 -0.13
N ALA A 43 -13.27 -18.92 -1.29
CA ALA A 43 -12.23 -19.90 -1.63
C ALA A 43 -11.04 -19.84 -0.65
N ILE A 44 -10.64 -18.65 -0.21
CA ILE A 44 -9.58 -18.48 0.80
C ILE A 44 -10.03 -19.07 2.14
N LYS A 45 -11.27 -18.79 2.60
CA LYS A 45 -11.82 -19.36 3.84
C LYS A 45 -11.84 -20.89 3.79
N GLU A 46 -12.23 -21.45 2.66
CA GLU A 46 -12.30 -22.90 2.46
C GLU A 46 -10.90 -23.55 2.45
N ALA A 47 -9.92 -22.93 1.80
CA ALA A 47 -8.54 -23.41 1.81
C ALA A 47 -7.93 -23.42 3.24
N LEU A 48 -8.21 -22.34 4.00
CA LEU A 48 -7.79 -22.27 5.41
C LEU A 48 -8.49 -23.29 6.29
N ARG A 49 -9.81 -23.50 6.11
CA ARG A 49 -10.58 -24.52 6.84
C ARG A 49 -10.01 -25.92 6.63
N LYS A 50 -9.76 -26.31 5.37
CA LYS A 50 -9.12 -27.60 5.05
C LYS A 50 -7.75 -27.75 5.71
N ARG A 51 -6.97 -26.66 5.75
CA ARG A 51 -5.63 -26.68 6.36
C ARG A 51 -5.73 -26.84 7.89
N VAL A 52 -6.72 -26.22 8.54
CA VAL A 52 -7.00 -26.40 9.98
C VAL A 52 -7.44 -27.81 10.28
N GLU A 53 -8.33 -28.39 9.47
CA GLU A 53 -8.83 -29.78 9.65
C GLU A 53 -7.73 -30.83 9.56
N HIS A 54 -6.67 -30.57 8.80
CA HIS A 54 -5.49 -31.45 8.77
C HIS A 54 -4.81 -31.58 10.16
N GLY A 55 -4.83 -30.51 10.99
CA GLY A 55 -4.46 -30.53 12.39
C GLY A 55 -2.98 -30.61 12.72
N VAL A 56 -2.07 -30.66 11.73
CA VAL A 56 -0.61 -30.69 11.94
C VAL A 56 0.03 -29.46 11.30
N PHE A 57 0.70 -28.62 12.11
CA PHE A 57 1.26 -27.31 11.71
C PHE A 57 2.78 -27.31 11.88
N GLY A 58 3.46 -28.27 11.24
CA GLY A 58 4.92 -28.33 11.18
C GLY A 58 5.51 -27.39 10.13
N TYR A 59 6.83 -27.49 9.92
CA TYR A 59 7.51 -26.74 8.88
C TYR A 59 6.88 -26.97 7.50
N THR A 60 6.74 -25.91 6.74
CA THR A 60 6.00 -25.93 5.48
C THR A 60 6.94 -25.77 4.31
N MET A 61 6.86 -26.69 3.37
CA MET A 61 7.51 -26.58 2.06
C MET A 61 6.56 -25.84 1.09
N VAL A 62 7.10 -24.92 0.32
CA VAL A 62 6.35 -24.24 -0.75
C VAL A 62 6.30 -25.17 -1.98
N PRO A 63 5.09 -25.61 -2.42
CA PRO A 63 4.94 -26.53 -3.55
C PRO A 63 5.07 -25.81 -4.90
N ASP A 64 5.27 -26.58 -5.98
CA ASP A 64 5.33 -26.03 -7.35
C ASP A 64 4.03 -25.28 -7.72
N SER A 65 2.87 -25.78 -7.30
CA SER A 65 1.57 -25.13 -7.52
C SER A 65 1.46 -23.72 -6.93
N TYR A 66 2.27 -23.39 -5.93
CA TYR A 66 2.35 -22.04 -5.39
C TYR A 66 3.00 -21.07 -6.40
N TYR A 67 4.08 -21.49 -7.04
CA TYR A 67 4.74 -20.69 -8.08
C TYR A 67 3.87 -20.58 -9.32
N ASP A 68 3.21 -21.68 -9.71
CA ASP A 68 2.27 -21.70 -10.84
C ASP A 68 1.12 -20.70 -10.61
N ALA A 69 0.59 -20.60 -9.38
CA ALA A 69 -0.45 -19.64 -9.05
C ALA A 69 0.01 -18.19 -9.27
N ILE A 70 1.24 -17.85 -8.87
CA ILE A 70 1.82 -16.51 -9.08
C ILE A 70 2.03 -16.24 -10.57
N ILE A 71 2.69 -17.17 -11.27
CA ILE A 71 3.01 -17.03 -12.69
C ILE A 71 1.75 -16.86 -13.52
N ASN A 72 0.76 -17.74 -13.34
CA ASN A 72 -0.48 -17.70 -14.06
C ASN A 72 -1.28 -16.42 -13.77
N TRP A 73 -1.29 -15.96 -12.51
CA TRP A 73 -1.97 -14.74 -12.14
C TRP A 73 -1.39 -13.52 -12.84
N PHE A 74 -0.06 -13.33 -12.78
CA PHE A 74 0.57 -12.16 -13.38
C PHE A 74 0.59 -12.21 -14.90
N ASP A 75 0.72 -13.41 -15.50
CA ASP A 75 0.61 -13.57 -16.96
C ASP A 75 -0.80 -13.23 -17.47
N ASN A 76 -1.83 -13.82 -16.87
CA ASN A 76 -3.21 -13.64 -17.32
C ASN A 76 -3.78 -12.25 -17.00
N ARG A 77 -3.47 -11.69 -15.82
CA ARG A 77 -4.08 -10.45 -15.36
C ARG A 77 -3.30 -9.20 -15.73
N HIS A 78 -1.99 -9.29 -15.74
CA HIS A 78 -1.10 -8.15 -15.96
C HIS A 78 -0.22 -8.27 -17.21
N GLY A 79 -0.24 -9.40 -17.92
CA GLY A 79 0.55 -9.65 -19.12
C GLY A 79 2.06 -9.73 -18.82
N TRP A 80 2.43 -10.08 -17.59
CA TRP A 80 3.82 -10.22 -17.18
C TRP A 80 4.18 -11.69 -16.93
N HIS A 81 4.96 -12.25 -17.86
CA HIS A 81 5.44 -13.62 -17.75
C HIS A 81 6.65 -13.69 -16.81
N ILE A 82 6.45 -14.24 -15.61
CA ILE A 82 7.48 -14.41 -14.58
C ILE A 82 8.11 -15.80 -14.74
N ASN A 83 9.45 -15.86 -14.82
CA ASN A 83 10.14 -17.14 -14.75
C ASN A 83 10.17 -17.64 -13.30
N ARG A 84 9.87 -18.94 -13.10
CA ARG A 84 9.85 -19.56 -11.77
C ARG A 84 11.15 -19.33 -10.98
N ASP A 85 12.29 -19.40 -11.64
CA ASP A 85 13.61 -19.24 -11.01
C ASP A 85 13.88 -17.82 -10.51
N TRP A 86 13.06 -16.83 -10.90
CA TRP A 86 13.18 -15.45 -10.42
C TRP A 86 12.49 -15.23 -9.09
N ILE A 87 11.64 -16.17 -8.64
CA ILE A 87 10.78 -16.01 -7.48
C ILE A 87 11.48 -16.54 -6.23
N LEU A 88 11.60 -15.66 -5.22
CA LEU A 88 11.91 -16.02 -3.84
C LEU A 88 10.68 -15.74 -2.97
N TYR A 89 10.41 -16.57 -1.99
CA TYR A 89 9.33 -16.33 -1.02
C TYR A 89 9.89 -15.86 0.33
N THR A 90 9.07 -15.14 1.08
CA THR A 90 9.35 -14.68 2.44
C THR A 90 8.05 -14.36 3.18
N THR A 91 8.14 -13.94 4.43
CA THR A 91 6.99 -13.78 5.32
C THR A 91 6.12 -12.56 5.01
N ALA A 92 6.68 -11.43 4.56
CA ALA A 92 5.92 -10.21 4.24
C ALA A 92 6.74 -9.25 3.38
N VAL A 93 6.09 -8.23 2.79
CA VAL A 93 6.76 -7.25 1.91
C VAL A 93 7.74 -6.35 2.65
N VAL A 94 7.47 -5.94 3.91
CA VAL A 94 8.43 -5.15 4.69
C VAL A 94 9.70 -5.93 5.02
N PRO A 95 9.65 -7.20 5.48
CA PRO A 95 10.82 -8.08 5.53
C PRO A 95 11.51 -8.26 4.17
N ALA A 96 10.74 -8.43 3.08
CA ALA A 96 11.28 -8.53 1.72
C ALA A 96 12.10 -7.28 1.34
N LEU A 97 11.53 -6.08 1.58
CA LEU A 97 12.22 -4.80 1.37
C LEU A 97 13.52 -4.72 2.18
N SER A 98 13.48 -5.09 3.46
CA SER A 98 14.66 -5.08 4.33
C SER A 98 15.75 -6.04 3.83
N CYS A 99 15.37 -7.22 3.32
CA CYS A 99 16.30 -8.16 2.72
C CYS A 99 16.89 -7.64 1.40
N ALA A 100 16.06 -7.03 0.55
CA ALA A 100 16.51 -6.42 -0.71
C ALA A 100 17.47 -5.24 -0.45
N LEU A 101 17.15 -4.36 0.50
CA LEU A 101 18.06 -3.28 0.91
C LEU A 101 19.40 -3.81 1.41
N LYS A 102 19.42 -4.77 2.33
CA LYS A 102 20.67 -5.39 2.82
C LYS A 102 21.48 -6.05 1.72
N ALA A 103 20.84 -6.57 0.67
CA ALA A 103 21.52 -7.21 -0.46
C ALA A 103 22.11 -6.20 -1.45
N LEU A 104 21.54 -5.00 -1.55
CA LEU A 104 21.85 -4.00 -2.57
C LEU A 104 22.60 -2.78 -2.05
N THR A 105 22.63 -2.56 -0.73
CA THR A 105 23.23 -1.36 -0.13
C THR A 105 24.29 -1.72 0.90
N LEU A 106 25.15 -0.73 1.19
CA LEU A 106 26.08 -0.72 2.31
C LEU A 106 25.67 0.36 3.33
N PRO A 107 25.99 0.18 4.63
CA PRO A 107 25.76 1.22 5.64
C PRO A 107 26.39 2.56 5.23
N GLY A 108 25.62 3.64 5.37
CA GLY A 108 26.02 5.01 4.99
C GLY A 108 25.68 5.39 3.54
N GLU A 109 25.24 4.46 2.71
CA GLU A 109 24.65 4.76 1.40
C GLU A 109 23.26 5.37 1.55
N LYS A 110 22.76 5.95 0.48
CA LYS A 110 21.45 6.59 0.42
C LYS A 110 20.47 5.78 -0.41
N VAL A 111 19.23 5.76 0.05
CA VAL A 111 18.10 5.16 -0.65
C VAL A 111 17.10 6.24 -0.99
N LEU A 112 16.83 6.39 -2.29
CA LEU A 112 15.89 7.38 -2.81
C LEU A 112 14.45 6.88 -2.66
N VAL A 113 13.56 7.76 -2.22
CA VAL A 113 12.10 7.53 -2.12
C VAL A 113 11.35 8.76 -2.63
N GLN A 114 10.12 8.56 -3.11
CA GLN A 114 9.25 9.65 -3.59
C GLN A 114 8.20 10.01 -2.54
N THR A 115 8.44 11.11 -1.80
CA THR A 115 7.56 11.54 -0.70
C THR A 115 6.41 12.44 -1.16
N PRO A 116 5.18 12.34 -0.52
CA PRO A 116 4.85 11.46 0.61
C PRO A 116 4.81 10.00 0.23
N VAL A 117 5.31 9.10 1.08
CA VAL A 117 5.39 7.66 0.78
C VAL A 117 5.20 6.81 2.04
N TYR A 118 4.92 5.53 1.87
CA TYR A 118 4.68 4.57 2.94
C TYR A 118 5.78 4.62 4.02
N ASN A 119 5.35 4.84 5.26
CA ASN A 119 6.23 5.13 6.39
C ASN A 119 7.25 4.03 6.72
N CYS A 120 6.91 2.74 6.44
CA CYS A 120 7.86 1.66 6.67
C CYS A 120 9.07 1.70 5.72
N PHE A 121 9.04 2.47 4.63
CA PHE A 121 10.24 2.67 3.81
C PHE A 121 11.32 3.39 4.62
N PHE A 122 10.94 4.44 5.34
CA PHE A 122 11.88 5.18 6.19
C PHE A 122 12.54 4.27 7.23
N SER A 123 11.73 3.50 7.97
CA SER A 123 12.27 2.60 9.00
C SER A 123 13.13 1.48 8.41
N SER A 124 12.72 0.86 7.28
CA SER A 124 13.50 -0.20 6.63
C SER A 124 14.85 0.31 6.13
N ILE A 125 14.90 1.54 5.58
CA ILE A 125 16.13 2.18 5.13
C ILE A 125 17.06 2.44 6.31
N VAL A 126 16.57 3.10 7.36
CA VAL A 126 17.35 3.44 8.55
C VAL A 126 17.84 2.19 9.28
N ASN A 127 16.98 1.16 9.41
CA ASN A 127 17.32 -0.11 10.03
C ASN A 127 18.38 -0.91 9.22
N SER A 128 18.53 -0.59 7.93
CA SER A 128 19.60 -1.16 7.09
C SER A 128 20.93 -0.37 7.20
N GLY A 129 20.97 0.66 8.05
CA GLY A 129 22.13 1.55 8.20
C GLY A 129 22.28 2.58 7.08
N CYS A 130 21.27 2.75 6.24
CA CYS A 130 21.24 3.67 5.12
C CYS A 130 20.59 5.01 5.48
N LEU A 131 20.79 6.00 4.64
CA LEU A 131 20.18 7.32 4.74
C LEU A 131 19.02 7.44 3.75
N VAL A 132 17.96 8.12 4.17
CA VAL A 132 16.85 8.44 3.27
C VAL A 132 17.21 9.64 2.42
N GLU A 133 17.03 9.53 1.11
CA GLU A 133 17.04 10.65 0.17
C GLU A 133 15.64 10.83 -0.41
N GLU A 134 15.12 12.06 -0.41
CA GLU A 134 13.74 12.33 -0.79
C GLU A 134 13.66 13.05 -2.14
N ASN A 135 12.95 12.48 -3.12
CA ASN A 135 12.41 13.19 -4.26
C ASN A 135 10.94 13.52 -3.96
N ARG A 136 10.63 14.78 -3.78
CA ARG A 136 9.28 15.23 -3.45
C ARG A 136 8.38 15.18 -4.67
N LEU A 137 7.27 14.48 -4.57
CA LEU A 137 6.19 14.56 -5.55
C LEU A 137 5.60 15.98 -5.56
N VAL A 138 5.29 16.47 -6.75
CA VAL A 138 4.71 17.79 -6.95
C VAL A 138 3.20 17.69 -7.09
N ARG A 139 2.46 18.50 -6.32
CA ARG A 139 1.01 18.59 -6.47
C ARG A 139 0.68 19.12 -7.87
N ASP A 140 -0.15 18.40 -8.61
CA ASP A 140 -0.64 18.73 -9.94
C ASP A 140 -2.17 18.62 -9.96
N GLY A 141 -2.83 19.73 -9.78
CA GLY A 141 -4.28 19.77 -9.60
C GLY A 141 -4.72 18.90 -8.42
N ASN A 142 -5.54 17.89 -8.67
CA ASN A 142 -6.01 16.92 -7.67
C ASN A 142 -5.19 15.61 -7.64
N SER A 143 -3.97 15.62 -8.17
CA SER A 143 -3.05 14.47 -8.25
C SER A 143 -1.61 14.90 -7.95
N TYR A 144 -0.67 14.00 -8.19
CA TYR A 144 0.76 14.26 -8.06
C TYR A 144 1.49 13.92 -9.37
N SER A 145 2.56 14.65 -9.63
CA SER A 145 3.53 14.39 -10.69
C SER A 145 4.94 14.22 -10.11
N ILE A 146 5.85 13.68 -10.92
CA ILE A 146 7.25 13.46 -10.54
C ILE A 146 8.06 14.68 -10.96
N ASP A 147 8.82 15.25 -10.02
CA ASP A 147 9.90 16.19 -10.36
C ASP A 147 11.10 15.39 -10.86
N PHE A 148 11.16 15.20 -12.18
CA PHE A 148 12.23 14.43 -12.82
C PHE A 148 13.58 15.15 -12.80
N GLU A 149 13.61 16.49 -12.71
CA GLU A 149 14.85 17.25 -12.60
C GLU A 149 15.49 16.99 -11.23
N ASP A 150 14.71 17.10 -10.15
CA ASP A 150 15.18 16.76 -8.80
C ASP A 150 15.50 15.27 -8.68
N PHE A 151 14.68 14.39 -9.27
CA PHE A 151 14.92 12.93 -9.27
C PHE A 151 16.29 12.60 -9.91
N GLU A 152 16.58 13.16 -11.07
CA GLU A 152 17.86 12.96 -11.75
C GLU A 152 19.04 13.54 -10.95
N LYS A 153 18.85 14.73 -10.39
CA LYS A 153 19.85 15.37 -9.52
C LYS A 153 20.20 14.49 -8.32
N LYS A 154 19.18 13.85 -7.69
CA LYS A 154 19.38 12.93 -6.56
C LYS A 154 20.11 11.65 -7.00
N CYS A 155 19.75 11.06 -8.14
CA CYS A 155 20.42 9.87 -8.68
C CYS A 155 21.88 10.12 -9.06
N LYS A 156 22.30 11.35 -9.32
CA LYS A 156 23.71 11.71 -9.59
C LYS A 156 24.61 11.72 -8.35
N ASP A 157 24.03 11.67 -7.15
CA ASP A 157 24.83 11.49 -5.92
C ASP A 157 25.30 10.02 -5.87
N GLU A 158 26.63 9.82 -5.91
CA GLU A 158 27.27 8.49 -5.91
C GLU A 158 26.88 7.64 -4.68
N LYS A 159 26.35 8.24 -3.62
CA LYS A 159 25.85 7.52 -2.45
C LYS A 159 24.44 6.95 -2.65
N VAL A 160 23.69 7.46 -3.63
CA VAL A 160 22.36 6.94 -3.96
C VAL A 160 22.52 5.69 -4.80
N THR A 161 22.30 4.53 -4.20
CA THR A 161 22.51 3.22 -4.84
C THR A 161 21.23 2.47 -5.14
N VAL A 162 20.13 2.83 -4.45
CA VAL A 162 18.81 2.23 -4.60
C VAL A 162 17.73 3.30 -4.64
N PHE A 163 16.75 3.11 -5.52
CA PHE A 163 15.45 3.78 -5.51
C PHE A 163 14.37 2.79 -5.11
N VAL A 164 13.53 3.14 -4.10
CA VAL A 164 12.36 2.35 -3.72
C VAL A 164 11.13 3.00 -4.33
N LEU A 165 10.58 2.34 -5.35
CA LEU A 165 9.34 2.72 -6.02
C LEU A 165 8.15 2.12 -5.27
N CYS A 166 7.09 2.90 -5.05
CA CYS A 166 5.78 2.43 -4.59
C CYS A 166 4.80 2.45 -5.77
N ASN A 167 4.28 1.29 -6.19
CA ASN A 167 3.41 1.19 -7.38
C ASN A 167 2.31 0.12 -7.22
N PRO A 168 1.02 0.45 -7.08
CA PRO A 168 0.44 1.80 -6.87
C PRO A 168 0.96 2.52 -5.63
N HIS A 169 0.97 3.86 -5.70
CA HIS A 169 1.63 4.70 -4.71
C HIS A 169 0.76 5.00 -3.49
N ASN A 170 1.21 4.59 -2.32
CA ASN A 170 0.61 4.91 -1.03
C ASN A 170 1.46 6.00 -0.33
N PRO A 171 0.91 7.17 0.05
CA PRO A 171 -0.52 7.50 0.13
C PRO A 171 -1.06 8.30 -1.07
N ALA A 172 -0.23 8.69 -2.03
CA ALA A 172 -0.62 9.61 -3.11
C ALA A 172 -1.72 9.08 -4.04
N GLY A 173 -2.04 7.77 -3.97
CA GLY A 173 -3.10 7.15 -4.77
C GLY A 173 -2.79 7.03 -6.26
N ARG A 174 -1.53 7.25 -6.70
CA ARG A 174 -1.11 7.18 -8.09
C ARG A 174 -0.89 5.75 -8.57
N VAL A 175 -1.21 5.52 -9.83
CA VAL A 175 -0.78 4.36 -10.63
C VAL A 175 0.14 4.90 -11.72
N TRP A 176 1.44 4.57 -11.65
CA TRP A 176 2.43 5.12 -12.57
C TRP A 176 2.24 4.58 -13.99
N THR A 177 2.40 5.44 -14.98
CA THR A 177 2.35 5.06 -16.38
C THR A 177 3.62 4.36 -16.83
N ALA A 178 3.57 3.60 -17.93
CA ALA A 178 4.76 2.96 -18.51
C ALA A 178 5.84 4.00 -18.86
N ASP A 179 5.46 5.17 -19.37
CA ASP A 179 6.40 6.24 -19.74
C ASP A 179 7.08 6.85 -18.50
N GLU A 180 6.33 7.10 -17.41
CA GLU A 180 6.90 7.57 -16.14
C GLU A 180 7.90 6.56 -15.59
N MET A 181 7.55 5.26 -15.58
CA MET A 181 8.41 4.19 -15.08
C MET A 181 9.64 3.96 -15.96
N ALA A 182 9.49 3.99 -17.28
CA ALA A 182 10.61 3.91 -18.22
C ALA A 182 11.61 5.05 -17.99
N LYS A 183 11.10 6.28 -17.81
CA LYS A 183 11.95 7.45 -17.55
C LYS A 183 12.64 7.37 -16.21
N MET A 184 11.96 6.92 -15.14
CA MET A 184 12.62 6.66 -13.84
C MET A 184 13.74 5.63 -13.98
N ASN A 185 13.47 4.52 -14.69
CA ASN A 185 14.49 3.48 -14.91
C ASN A 185 15.69 3.99 -15.71
N GLU A 186 15.45 4.73 -16.80
CA GLU A 186 16.52 5.32 -17.61
C GLU A 186 17.47 6.18 -16.76
N ILE A 187 16.91 7.04 -15.89
CA ILE A 187 17.69 7.87 -14.98
C ILE A 187 18.44 7.01 -13.96
N CYS A 188 17.77 6.03 -13.35
CA CYS A 188 18.39 5.12 -12.39
C CYS A 188 19.54 4.34 -13.01
N GLN A 189 19.32 3.70 -14.16
CA GLN A 189 20.28 2.82 -14.82
C GLN A 189 21.55 3.56 -15.22
N ARG A 190 21.44 4.75 -15.84
CA ARG A 190 22.63 5.52 -16.25
C ARG A 190 23.43 6.07 -15.07
N ASN A 191 22.87 6.13 -13.86
CA ASN A 191 23.54 6.53 -12.63
C ASN A 191 23.89 5.34 -11.71
N GLY A 192 23.71 4.10 -12.15
CA GLY A 192 24.02 2.89 -11.38
C GLY A 192 23.08 2.61 -10.21
N VAL A 193 21.89 3.22 -10.20
CA VAL A 193 20.87 3.07 -9.14
C VAL A 193 19.97 1.86 -9.47
N LYS A 194 19.85 0.91 -8.53
CA LYS A 194 18.91 -0.22 -8.65
C LYS A 194 17.52 0.18 -8.19
N VAL A 195 16.48 -0.43 -8.77
CA VAL A 195 15.10 -0.16 -8.40
C VAL A 195 14.55 -1.32 -7.57
N ILE A 196 14.00 -1.03 -6.38
CA ILE A 196 13.13 -1.95 -5.64
C ILE A 196 11.71 -1.46 -5.82
N ALA A 197 10.88 -2.21 -6.56
CA ALA A 197 9.49 -1.88 -6.79
C ALA A 197 8.60 -2.58 -5.76
N ASP A 198 8.07 -1.84 -4.79
CA ASP A 198 7.02 -2.32 -3.89
C ASP A 198 5.68 -2.23 -4.60
N GLU A 199 5.19 -3.37 -5.04
CA GLU A 199 3.95 -3.50 -5.81
C GLU A 199 2.85 -4.25 -5.04
N ILE A 200 2.87 -4.16 -3.69
CA ILE A 200 1.90 -4.85 -2.83
C ILE A 200 0.45 -4.42 -3.08
N HIS A 201 0.23 -3.22 -3.63
CA HIS A 201 -1.09 -2.69 -3.96
C HIS A 201 -1.52 -2.96 -5.42
N CYS A 202 -0.77 -3.73 -6.20
CA CYS A 202 -0.98 -3.96 -7.63
C CYS A 202 -2.40 -4.40 -8.03
N GLU A 203 -3.10 -5.11 -7.15
CA GLU A 203 -4.44 -5.62 -7.39
C GLU A 203 -5.56 -4.60 -7.12
N ILE A 204 -5.22 -3.45 -6.52
CA ILE A 204 -6.20 -2.46 -6.08
C ILE A 204 -6.09 -1.24 -6.98
N VAL A 205 -6.82 -1.29 -8.10
CA VAL A 205 -6.80 -0.24 -9.14
C VAL A 205 -8.22 0.20 -9.44
N MET A 206 -8.42 1.51 -9.53
CA MET A 206 -9.72 2.12 -9.74
C MET A 206 -10.13 2.09 -11.22
N PRO A 207 -11.44 2.13 -11.53
CA PRO A 207 -11.92 2.18 -12.91
C PRO A 207 -11.28 3.29 -13.74
N GLY A 208 -10.84 2.95 -14.96
CA GLY A 208 -10.18 3.88 -15.87
C GLY A 208 -8.65 3.91 -15.75
N PHE A 209 -8.07 3.22 -14.77
CA PHE A 209 -6.62 3.08 -14.60
C PHE A 209 -6.19 1.63 -14.80
N LYS A 210 -4.92 1.44 -15.09
CA LYS A 210 -4.34 0.11 -15.29
C LYS A 210 -2.97 0.04 -14.61
N TYR A 211 -2.83 -0.88 -13.67
CA TYR A 211 -1.52 -1.22 -13.14
C TYR A 211 -0.66 -1.91 -14.20
N ILE A 212 0.59 -1.52 -14.25
CA ILE A 212 1.63 -2.10 -15.09
C ILE A 212 2.77 -2.51 -14.15
N PRO A 213 3.20 -3.77 -14.13
CA PRO A 213 4.38 -4.18 -13.36
C PRO A 213 5.62 -3.42 -13.85
N PHE A 214 6.41 -2.86 -12.94
CA PHE A 214 7.62 -2.11 -13.33
C PHE A 214 8.56 -2.95 -14.20
N ALA A 215 8.78 -4.20 -13.81
CA ALA A 215 9.64 -5.12 -14.54
C ALA A 215 9.11 -5.50 -15.94
N SER A 216 7.82 -5.28 -16.23
CA SER A 216 7.22 -5.59 -17.54
C SER A 216 7.29 -4.43 -18.53
N VAL A 217 7.74 -3.24 -18.11
CA VAL A 217 7.81 -2.06 -18.97
C VAL A 217 8.83 -2.24 -20.09
N SER A 218 9.99 -2.83 -19.78
CA SER A 218 11.05 -3.13 -20.74
C SER A 218 12.05 -4.15 -20.18
N ASP A 219 12.88 -4.73 -21.04
CA ASP A 219 13.98 -5.61 -20.62
C ASP A 219 14.96 -4.89 -19.69
N ASP A 220 15.18 -3.60 -19.90
CA ASP A 220 16.02 -2.76 -19.04
C ASP A 220 15.40 -2.58 -17.64
N CYS A 221 14.08 -2.37 -17.55
CA CYS A 221 13.35 -2.32 -16.28
C CYS A 221 13.44 -3.67 -15.55
N LEU A 222 13.28 -4.79 -16.26
CA LEU A 222 13.41 -6.13 -15.71
C LEU A 222 14.82 -6.38 -15.15
N ALA A 223 15.86 -6.03 -15.91
CA ALA A 223 17.26 -6.26 -15.52
C ALA A 223 17.72 -5.36 -14.35
N ASN A 224 17.11 -4.18 -14.20
CA ASN A 224 17.51 -3.21 -13.18
C ASN A 224 16.66 -3.26 -11.91
N SER A 225 15.66 -4.15 -11.82
CA SER A 225 14.71 -4.14 -10.72
C SER A 225 14.65 -5.42 -9.88
N VAL A 226 14.13 -5.21 -8.67
CA VAL A 226 13.66 -6.22 -7.73
C VAL A 226 12.21 -5.87 -7.40
N THR A 227 11.26 -6.74 -7.74
CA THR A 227 9.84 -6.50 -7.51
C THR A 227 9.35 -7.25 -6.28
N LEU A 228 8.63 -6.57 -5.39
CA LEU A 228 8.05 -7.13 -4.18
C LEU A 228 6.54 -7.29 -4.38
N LEU A 229 6.05 -8.52 -4.24
CA LEU A 229 4.66 -8.90 -4.50
C LEU A 229 4.03 -9.60 -3.30
N SER A 230 2.75 -9.38 -3.09
CA SER A 230 1.97 -10.14 -2.11
C SER A 230 0.47 -10.03 -2.38
N PRO A 231 -0.32 -11.10 -2.20
CA PRO A 231 -1.78 -11.03 -2.26
C PRO A 231 -2.40 -10.35 -1.03
N THR A 232 -1.61 -10.04 -0.01
CA THR A 232 -2.10 -9.68 1.32
C THR A 232 -2.94 -8.42 1.36
N LYS A 233 -2.66 -7.43 0.50
CA LYS A 233 -3.47 -6.21 0.42
C LYS A 233 -4.69 -6.39 -0.47
N GLY A 234 -4.55 -7.02 -1.63
CA GLY A 234 -5.66 -7.25 -2.55
C GLY A 234 -6.75 -8.16 -1.98
N PHE A 235 -6.37 -9.17 -1.18
CA PHE A 235 -7.29 -10.19 -0.67
C PHE A 235 -7.50 -10.17 0.85
N ASN A 236 -7.07 -9.10 1.54
CA ASN A 236 -7.27 -8.91 2.98
C ASN A 236 -6.72 -10.04 3.85
N ILE A 237 -5.52 -10.52 3.56
CA ILE A 237 -4.85 -11.63 4.27
C ILE A 237 -3.51 -11.23 4.89
N ALA A 238 -3.36 -9.96 5.29
CA ALA A 238 -2.10 -9.45 5.84
C ALA A 238 -1.60 -10.23 7.07
N GLY A 239 -2.51 -10.70 7.92
CA GLY A 239 -2.18 -11.51 9.10
C GLY A 239 -1.64 -12.91 8.78
N LEU A 240 -1.76 -13.38 7.54
CA LEU A 240 -1.24 -14.69 7.12
C LEU A 240 0.21 -14.64 6.64
N GLN A 241 0.80 -13.47 6.52
CA GLN A 241 2.23 -13.25 6.34
C GLN A 241 2.85 -14.08 5.21
N ILE A 242 2.63 -13.68 3.97
CA ILE A 242 3.22 -14.28 2.78
C ILE A 242 3.59 -13.19 1.77
N ALA A 243 4.78 -13.25 1.18
CA ALA A 243 5.23 -12.34 0.15
C ALA A 243 6.23 -13.02 -0.79
N ASN A 244 6.45 -12.42 -1.94
CA ASN A 244 7.38 -12.88 -2.95
C ASN A 244 8.27 -11.75 -3.43
N ILE A 245 9.50 -12.10 -3.79
CA ILE A 245 10.47 -11.21 -4.40
C ILE A 245 10.76 -11.79 -5.79
N VAL A 246 10.57 -10.97 -6.83
CA VAL A 246 10.88 -11.35 -8.20
C VAL A 246 12.12 -10.59 -8.66
N CYS A 247 13.16 -11.31 -9.06
CA CYS A 247 14.43 -10.74 -9.52
C CYS A 247 15.04 -11.60 -10.62
N SER A 248 15.19 -11.05 -11.82
CA SER A 248 15.78 -11.77 -12.96
C SER A 248 17.30 -11.91 -12.86
N ASP A 249 17.99 -10.94 -12.25
CA ASP A 249 19.44 -10.98 -12.02
C ASP A 249 19.81 -12.06 -10.99
N GLU A 250 20.50 -13.10 -11.43
CA GLU A 250 20.88 -14.24 -10.59
C GLU A 250 21.81 -13.84 -9.43
N ILE A 251 22.72 -12.89 -9.66
CA ILE A 251 23.69 -12.47 -8.63
C ILE A 251 22.95 -11.70 -7.54
N VAL A 252 22.09 -10.77 -7.91
CA VAL A 252 21.24 -10.00 -6.98
C VAL A 252 20.30 -10.96 -6.23
N ARG A 253 19.66 -11.88 -6.93
CA ARG A 253 18.77 -12.87 -6.34
C ARG A 253 19.46 -13.75 -5.30
N LYS A 254 20.70 -14.22 -5.57
CA LYS A 254 21.52 -14.97 -4.60
C LYS A 254 21.83 -14.13 -3.34
N ARG A 255 22.15 -12.84 -3.50
CA ARG A 255 22.39 -11.93 -2.37
C ARG A 255 21.11 -11.73 -1.54
N ILE A 256 19.95 -11.52 -2.18
CA ILE A 256 18.67 -11.39 -1.51
C ILE A 256 18.32 -12.68 -0.76
N ASN A 257 18.49 -13.85 -1.38
CA ASN A 257 18.24 -15.13 -0.73
C ASN A 257 19.15 -15.31 0.51
N ARG A 258 20.41 -14.88 0.42
CA ARG A 258 21.32 -14.88 1.59
C ARG A 258 20.79 -13.94 2.70
N ALA A 259 20.29 -12.75 2.35
CA ALA A 259 19.73 -11.82 3.32
C ALA A 259 18.44 -12.35 3.98
N ILE A 260 17.58 -13.05 3.24
CA ILE A 260 16.39 -13.75 3.77
C ILE A 260 16.79 -14.75 4.86
N ASN A 261 17.82 -15.57 4.59
CA ASN A 261 18.32 -16.55 5.55
C ASN A 261 19.03 -15.93 6.75
N ILE A 262 19.80 -14.83 6.56
CA ILE A 262 20.45 -14.12 7.68
C ILE A 262 19.41 -13.50 8.62
N ASN A 263 18.29 -13.03 8.08
CA ASN A 263 17.21 -12.43 8.86
C ASN A 263 16.21 -13.47 9.40
N GLU A 264 16.41 -14.78 9.15
CA GLU A 264 15.53 -15.88 9.57
C GLU A 264 14.05 -15.66 9.15
N VAL A 265 13.84 -15.13 7.93
CA VAL A 265 12.51 -14.92 7.33
C VAL A 265 12.27 -15.81 6.11
N CYS A 266 12.99 -16.93 6.06
CA CYS A 266 12.91 -17.95 5.02
C CYS A 266 11.76 -18.95 5.23
N ASP A 267 11.29 -19.14 6.47
CA ASP A 267 10.23 -20.08 6.77
C ASP A 267 8.86 -19.38 6.69
N VAL A 268 8.00 -19.93 5.85
CA VAL A 268 6.63 -19.44 5.68
C VAL A 268 5.63 -20.33 6.42
N ASN A 269 4.54 -19.73 6.89
CA ASN A 269 3.51 -20.50 7.56
C ASN A 269 2.57 -21.22 6.57
N PRO A 270 1.98 -22.38 6.95
CA PRO A 270 1.14 -23.16 6.04
C PRO A 270 -0.13 -22.44 5.58
N PHE A 271 -0.63 -21.50 6.37
CA PHE A 271 -1.85 -20.76 6.03
C PHE A 271 -1.59 -19.71 4.94
N GLY A 272 -0.44 -19.05 4.97
CA GLY A 272 -0.03 -18.10 3.93
C GLY A 272 0.10 -18.77 2.57
N VAL A 273 0.69 -19.98 2.54
CA VAL A 273 0.89 -20.76 1.31
C VAL A 273 -0.43 -21.15 0.66
N VAL A 274 -1.38 -21.71 1.41
CA VAL A 274 -2.67 -22.14 0.85
C VAL A 274 -3.57 -20.93 0.52
N ALA A 275 -3.48 -19.86 1.31
CA ALA A 275 -4.26 -18.66 1.07
C ALA A 275 -3.82 -17.92 -0.21
N LEU A 276 -2.51 -17.83 -0.50
CA LEU A 276 -2.02 -17.25 -1.75
C LEU A 276 -2.54 -18.03 -2.96
N GLN A 277 -2.47 -19.36 -2.93
CA GLN A 277 -2.95 -20.20 -4.02
C GLN A 277 -4.45 -20.00 -4.26
N ALA A 278 -5.29 -20.00 -3.20
CA ALA A 278 -6.72 -19.76 -3.30
C ALA A 278 -7.06 -18.33 -3.75
N ALA A 279 -6.26 -17.34 -3.34
CA ALA A 279 -6.40 -15.97 -3.77
C ALA A 279 -6.22 -15.84 -5.29
N TYR A 280 -5.10 -16.34 -5.81
CA TYR A 280 -4.75 -16.16 -7.22
C TYR A 280 -5.50 -17.12 -8.16
N ASN A 281 -5.83 -18.33 -7.73
CA ASN A 281 -6.48 -19.30 -8.60
C ASN A 281 -8.02 -19.17 -8.63
N GLU A 282 -8.66 -18.69 -7.55
CA GLU A 282 -10.09 -18.86 -7.36
C GLU A 282 -10.84 -17.58 -6.89
N SER A 283 -10.12 -16.45 -6.68
CA SER A 283 -10.74 -15.28 -6.03
C SER A 283 -10.76 -14.01 -6.88
N ALA A 284 -10.57 -14.11 -8.20
CA ALA A 284 -10.55 -12.95 -9.11
C ALA A 284 -11.87 -12.16 -9.08
N ASP A 285 -13.02 -12.86 -9.13
CA ASP A 285 -14.35 -12.23 -9.10
C ASP A 285 -14.62 -11.47 -7.80
N TRP A 286 -14.12 -11.98 -6.67
CA TRP A 286 -14.22 -11.29 -5.38
C TRP A 286 -13.40 -10.01 -5.38
N LEU A 287 -12.18 -10.05 -5.89
CA LEU A 287 -11.29 -8.89 -5.99
C LEU A 287 -11.88 -7.79 -6.87
N ASP A 288 -12.45 -8.16 -8.02
CA ASP A 288 -13.03 -7.19 -8.95
C ASP A 288 -14.27 -6.50 -8.36
N GLN A 289 -15.12 -7.25 -7.65
CA GLN A 289 -16.28 -6.69 -6.94
C GLN A 289 -15.84 -5.83 -5.73
N MET A 290 -14.78 -6.23 -5.02
CA MET A 290 -14.22 -5.44 -3.92
C MET A 290 -13.68 -4.10 -4.44
N ASN A 291 -12.91 -4.10 -5.54
CA ASN A 291 -12.40 -2.87 -6.15
C ASN A 291 -13.54 -1.93 -6.58
N ALA A 292 -14.60 -2.46 -7.19
CA ALA A 292 -15.78 -1.67 -7.55
C ALA A 292 -16.47 -1.07 -6.30
N TYR A 293 -16.61 -1.84 -5.23
CA TYR A 293 -17.21 -1.37 -3.98
C TYR A 293 -16.37 -0.28 -3.30
N VAL A 294 -15.05 -0.43 -3.29
CA VAL A 294 -14.12 0.58 -2.76
C VAL A 294 -14.16 1.85 -3.59
N TYR A 295 -14.26 1.73 -4.91
CA TYR A 295 -14.44 2.90 -5.78
C TYR A 295 -15.74 3.65 -5.49
N ASP A 296 -16.84 2.96 -5.25
CA ASP A 296 -18.09 3.58 -4.84
C ASP A 296 -17.96 4.30 -3.48
N ASN A 297 -17.19 3.74 -2.55
CA ASN A 297 -16.87 4.40 -1.28
C ASN A 297 -16.00 5.66 -1.49
N TYR A 298 -15.10 5.65 -2.46
CA TYR A 298 -14.34 6.84 -2.84
C TYR A 298 -15.26 7.94 -3.39
N ILE A 299 -16.21 7.60 -4.25
CA ILE A 299 -17.20 8.55 -4.77
C ILE A 299 -18.08 9.10 -3.65
N GLU A 300 -18.49 8.26 -2.70
CA GLU A 300 -19.25 8.69 -1.51
C GLU A 300 -18.46 9.72 -0.68
N LEU A 301 -17.18 9.41 -0.35
CA LEU A 301 -16.29 10.34 0.36
C LEU A 301 -16.17 11.67 -0.37
N LYS A 302 -15.91 11.64 -1.68
CA LYS A 302 -15.71 12.82 -2.51
C LYS A 302 -16.96 13.68 -2.57
N SER A 303 -18.14 13.06 -2.77
CA SER A 303 -19.42 13.74 -2.80
C SER A 303 -19.76 14.38 -1.45
N PHE A 304 -19.52 13.65 -0.35
CA PHE A 304 -19.74 14.16 1.00
C PHE A 304 -18.86 15.39 1.30
N CYS A 305 -17.56 15.31 0.97
CA CYS A 305 -16.66 16.45 1.18
C CYS A 305 -17.07 17.65 0.34
N HIS A 306 -17.45 17.45 -0.93
CA HIS A 306 -17.90 18.53 -1.80
C HIS A 306 -19.16 19.24 -1.26
N GLU A 307 -20.12 18.49 -0.70
CA GLU A 307 -21.40 19.00 -0.25
C GLU A 307 -21.33 19.61 1.16
N TYR A 308 -20.65 18.93 2.09
CA TYR A 308 -20.69 19.27 3.52
C TYR A 308 -19.38 19.81 4.10
N LEU A 309 -18.24 19.53 3.45
CA LEU A 309 -16.90 19.89 3.92
C LEU A 309 -16.06 20.52 2.80
N PRO A 310 -16.47 21.62 2.19
CA PRO A 310 -15.82 22.19 1.00
C PRO A 310 -14.36 22.65 1.22
N LYS A 311 -13.92 22.76 2.47
CA LYS A 311 -12.51 23.03 2.83
C LYS A 311 -11.62 21.77 2.73
N LEU A 312 -12.21 20.58 2.53
CA LEU A 312 -11.48 19.32 2.33
C LEU A 312 -11.48 18.93 0.85
N GLU A 313 -10.32 18.75 0.28
CA GLU A 313 -10.21 18.27 -1.11
C GLU A 313 -9.74 16.81 -1.13
N VAL A 314 -10.59 15.92 -1.64
CA VAL A 314 -10.25 14.50 -1.83
C VAL A 314 -9.48 14.36 -3.14
N LEU A 315 -8.21 13.94 -3.06
CA LEU A 315 -7.38 13.76 -4.23
C LEU A 315 -7.88 12.59 -5.09
N ARG A 316 -7.48 12.61 -6.36
CA ARG A 316 -7.80 11.53 -7.29
C ARG A 316 -7.16 10.23 -6.84
N LEU A 317 -8.00 9.21 -6.67
CA LEU A 317 -7.59 7.87 -6.33
C LEU A 317 -7.53 7.02 -7.60
N GLU A 318 -6.32 6.67 -8.02
CA GLU A 318 -6.06 5.81 -9.18
C GLU A 318 -5.85 4.35 -8.77
N GLY A 319 -5.28 4.15 -7.58
CA GLY A 319 -5.04 2.84 -6.99
C GLY A 319 -4.95 2.91 -5.47
N THR A 320 -4.89 1.76 -4.83
CA THR A 320 -5.05 1.53 -3.39
C THR A 320 -6.50 1.72 -2.92
N TYR A 321 -6.79 1.38 -1.66
CA TYR A 321 -8.07 1.73 -0.99
C TYR A 321 -7.88 2.85 0.04
N LEU A 322 -6.86 3.69 -0.14
CA LEU A 322 -6.41 4.69 0.82
C LEU A 322 -6.58 6.08 0.20
N ALA A 323 -7.65 6.78 0.59
CA ALA A 323 -7.89 8.13 0.11
C ALA A 323 -6.95 9.13 0.79
N TRP A 324 -6.35 9.99 -0.01
CA TRP A 324 -5.52 11.10 0.43
C TRP A 324 -6.32 12.39 0.34
N VAL A 325 -6.48 13.06 1.47
CA VAL A 325 -7.37 14.22 1.59
C VAL A 325 -6.56 15.44 2.03
N ASP A 326 -6.64 16.49 1.24
CA ASP A 326 -6.05 17.80 1.53
C ASP A 326 -6.94 18.53 2.56
N VAL A 327 -6.31 18.95 3.65
CA VAL A 327 -6.94 19.66 4.77
C VAL A 327 -6.27 21.01 5.04
N ASN A 328 -5.43 21.51 4.11
CA ASN A 328 -4.69 22.77 4.29
C ASN A 328 -5.58 24.00 4.47
N ALA A 329 -6.84 23.96 4.03
CA ALA A 329 -7.78 25.05 4.21
C ALA A 329 -8.40 25.10 5.63
N LEU A 330 -8.08 24.13 6.50
CA LEU A 330 -8.42 24.14 7.92
C LEU A 330 -7.28 24.78 8.73
N GLU A 331 -7.63 25.49 9.83
CA GLU A 331 -6.66 26.17 10.70
C GLU A 331 -6.03 25.23 11.74
N PHE A 332 -5.74 23.98 11.36
CA PHE A 332 -5.10 22.99 12.21
C PHE A 332 -3.81 22.48 11.58
N THR A 333 -2.84 22.13 12.40
CA THR A 333 -1.83 21.20 11.93
C THR A 333 -2.46 19.82 11.68
N THR A 334 -1.89 19.02 10.82
CA THR A 334 -2.44 17.70 10.49
C THR A 334 -2.53 16.79 11.72
N ASP A 335 -1.53 16.87 12.60
CA ASP A 335 -1.48 16.05 13.82
C ASP A 335 -2.56 16.49 14.82
N GLU A 336 -2.76 17.80 15.01
CA GLU A 336 -3.85 18.34 15.84
C GLU A 336 -5.23 17.92 15.29
N LEU A 337 -5.43 18.01 13.98
CA LEU A 337 -6.68 17.60 13.36
C LEU A 337 -6.97 16.11 13.60
N THR A 338 -5.99 15.23 13.35
CA THR A 338 -6.18 13.78 13.53
C THR A 338 -6.43 13.41 14.98
N GLN A 339 -5.79 14.09 15.94
CA GLN A 339 -6.06 13.92 17.37
C GLN A 339 -7.47 14.41 17.73
N LEU A 340 -7.88 15.57 17.22
CA LEU A 340 -9.23 16.13 17.44
C LEU A 340 -10.32 15.18 16.90
N LEU A 341 -10.12 14.60 15.70
CA LEU A 341 -11.03 13.63 15.12
C LEU A 341 -11.15 12.36 15.98
N ALA A 342 -10.03 11.87 16.51
CA ALA A 342 -10.02 10.71 17.39
C ALA A 342 -10.75 10.99 18.72
N ASP A 343 -10.47 12.12 19.37
CA ASP A 343 -10.96 12.45 20.71
C ASP A 343 -12.41 12.92 20.74
N LYS A 344 -12.84 13.67 19.71
CA LYS A 344 -14.16 14.34 19.71
C LYS A 344 -15.14 13.71 18.73
N ALA A 345 -14.68 13.25 17.56
CA ALA A 345 -15.54 12.56 16.60
C ALA A 345 -15.56 11.04 16.79
N ASN A 346 -14.67 10.47 17.60
CA ASN A 346 -14.43 9.04 17.69
C ASN A 346 -14.14 8.42 16.30
N VAL A 347 -13.30 9.07 15.49
CA VAL A 347 -12.86 8.59 14.19
C VAL A 347 -11.35 8.66 14.09
N MET A 348 -10.69 7.53 13.90
CA MET A 348 -9.23 7.44 13.73
C MET A 348 -8.88 7.42 12.24
N VAL A 349 -8.07 8.38 11.82
CA VAL A 349 -7.44 8.44 10.48
C VAL A 349 -5.93 8.65 10.66
N ASN A 350 -5.15 8.48 9.60
CA ASN A 350 -3.72 8.73 9.69
C ASN A 350 -3.36 10.18 9.35
N SER A 351 -2.50 10.76 10.18
CA SER A 351 -1.82 12.01 9.85
C SER A 351 -0.90 11.83 8.64
N GLY A 352 -0.92 12.80 7.74
CA GLY A 352 -0.06 12.79 6.57
C GLY A 352 1.42 12.92 6.91
N THR A 353 1.77 13.52 8.03
CA THR A 353 3.15 13.68 8.50
C THR A 353 3.89 12.36 8.67
N MET A 354 3.16 11.24 8.91
CA MET A 354 3.73 9.89 8.94
C MET A 354 4.36 9.45 7.60
N TYR A 355 3.93 10.04 6.49
CA TYR A 355 4.37 9.68 5.12
C TYR A 355 5.45 10.62 4.58
N GLY A 356 6.00 11.46 5.43
CA GLY A 356 7.01 12.48 5.17
C GLY A 356 6.64 13.78 5.89
N GLN A 357 7.47 14.21 6.84
CA GLN A 357 7.16 15.31 7.75
C GLN A 357 6.72 16.59 7.03
N LYS A 358 7.41 16.92 5.92
CA LYS A 358 7.08 18.11 5.12
C LYS A 358 6.09 17.80 3.99
N ALA A 359 6.23 16.63 3.35
CA ALA A 359 5.43 16.26 2.19
C ALA A 359 3.99 15.87 2.55
N GLY A 360 3.79 15.38 3.78
CA GLY A 360 2.47 14.96 4.26
C GLY A 360 1.76 16.00 5.14
N GLN A 361 2.41 17.11 5.49
CA GLN A 361 1.76 18.18 6.24
C GLN A 361 0.61 18.77 5.42
N GLY A 362 -0.54 18.96 6.05
CA GLY A 362 -1.78 19.44 5.41
C GLY A 362 -2.61 18.34 4.74
N TYR A 363 -2.30 17.06 5.02
CA TYR A 363 -3.03 15.92 4.47
C TYR A 363 -3.38 14.89 5.53
N ILE A 364 -4.50 14.20 5.33
CA ILE A 364 -4.88 13.00 6.09
C ILE A 364 -5.12 11.83 5.15
N ARG A 365 -4.92 10.59 5.65
CA ARG A 365 -5.21 9.37 4.88
C ARG A 365 -6.38 8.61 5.49
N ILE A 366 -7.38 8.30 4.67
CA ILE A 366 -8.60 7.60 5.05
C ILE A 366 -8.65 6.24 4.35
N ASN A 367 -8.84 5.15 5.10
CA ASN A 367 -9.05 3.82 4.55
C ASN A 367 -10.52 3.65 4.15
N LEU A 368 -10.77 3.32 2.87
CA LEU A 368 -12.09 3.15 2.27
C LEU A 368 -12.58 1.70 2.24
N ALA A 369 -11.72 0.74 2.59
CA ALA A 369 -12.06 -0.69 2.53
C ALA A 369 -12.85 -1.12 3.78
N CYS A 370 -14.05 -0.56 3.92
CA CYS A 370 -15.01 -0.86 4.98
C CYS A 370 -16.45 -0.83 4.45
N PRO A 371 -17.41 -1.47 5.14
CA PRO A 371 -18.84 -1.35 4.81
C PRO A 371 -19.28 0.12 4.70
N ARG A 372 -20.08 0.45 3.68
CA ARG A 372 -20.50 1.84 3.37
C ARG A 372 -21.20 2.51 4.54
N GLN A 373 -22.03 1.77 5.28
CA GLN A 373 -22.66 2.28 6.48
C GLN A 373 -21.64 2.83 7.49
N ARG A 374 -20.52 2.14 7.66
CA ARG A 374 -19.43 2.54 8.57
C ARG A 374 -18.71 3.79 8.09
N LEU A 375 -18.44 3.87 6.79
CA LEU A 375 -17.87 5.07 6.17
C LEU A 375 -18.79 6.29 6.37
N ARG A 376 -20.08 6.15 6.06
CA ARG A 376 -21.08 7.22 6.23
C ARG A 376 -21.19 7.70 7.67
N GLU A 377 -21.18 6.78 8.62
CA GLU A 377 -21.21 7.15 10.04
C GLU A 377 -19.96 7.95 10.43
N ALA A 378 -18.77 7.51 10.00
CA ALA A 378 -17.53 8.25 10.26
C ALA A 378 -17.57 9.64 9.62
N LEU A 379 -18.01 9.76 8.36
CA LEU A 379 -18.13 11.05 7.67
C LEU A 379 -19.11 11.98 8.34
N ASN A 380 -20.27 11.48 8.81
CA ASN A 380 -21.24 12.26 9.54
C ASN A 380 -20.66 12.79 10.87
N ARG A 381 -19.87 12.00 11.58
CA ARG A 381 -19.20 12.43 12.81
C ARG A 381 -18.16 13.51 12.54
N ILE A 382 -17.32 13.30 11.51
CA ILE A 382 -16.35 14.32 11.06
C ILE A 382 -17.05 15.60 10.66
N GLY A 383 -18.13 15.50 9.87
CA GLY A 383 -18.89 16.66 9.39
C GLY A 383 -19.50 17.48 10.54
N ARG A 384 -20.12 16.83 11.52
CA ARG A 384 -20.68 17.51 12.71
C ARG A 384 -19.60 18.26 13.49
N LEU A 385 -18.48 17.60 13.75
CA LEU A 385 -17.37 18.21 14.48
C LEU A 385 -16.79 19.41 13.73
N LEU A 386 -16.48 19.26 12.44
CA LEU A 386 -15.85 20.33 11.67
C LEU A 386 -16.79 21.49 11.38
N ALA A 387 -18.12 21.26 11.35
CA ALA A 387 -19.11 22.34 11.23
C ALA A 387 -19.00 23.35 12.39
N GLU A 388 -18.68 22.90 13.61
CA GLU A 388 -18.48 23.78 14.77
C GLU A 388 -17.34 24.79 14.54
N TYR A 389 -16.26 24.33 13.87
CA TYR A 389 -15.08 25.16 13.57
C TYR A 389 -15.21 25.96 12.26
N MET A 390 -16.23 25.68 11.42
CA MET A 390 -16.49 26.44 10.20
C MET A 390 -17.44 27.61 10.43
N ILE A 391 -18.25 27.60 11.50
CA ILE A 391 -19.26 28.65 11.83
C ILE A 391 -18.57 29.91 12.31
N ASP A 392 -17.45 29.85 13.00
CA ASP A 392 -16.73 31.01 13.54
C ASP A 392 -16.15 31.91 12.44
N ASP A 393 -15.86 31.39 11.24
CA ASP A 393 -15.43 32.20 10.08
C ASP A 393 -16.51 33.15 9.54
N ILE A 394 -17.80 32.89 9.81
CA ILE A 394 -18.92 33.71 9.32
C ILE A 394 -19.21 34.86 10.30
N GLN A 395 -18.83 34.77 11.58
CA GLN A 395 -19.03 35.80 12.58
C GLN A 395 -17.89 36.81 12.69
N GLY A 396 -16.74 36.51 12.06
CA GLY A 396 -15.57 37.39 12.08
C GLY A 396 -15.49 38.46 10.98
N CYS A 397 -16.54 38.65 10.16
CA CYS A 397 -16.56 39.72 9.17
C CYS A 397 -17.18 41.01 9.84
N PRO A 398 -16.38 42.03 10.14
CA PRO A 398 -16.93 43.30 10.66
C PRO A 398 -17.80 43.96 9.58
N MET A 399 -19.07 44.24 9.92
CA MET A 399 -19.95 45.07 9.11
C MET A 399 -19.40 46.52 8.97
#